data_f3deabe9c0c13e31e1e6b3b4f886a520
#
_entry.id   f3deabe9c0c13e31e1e6b3b4f886a520
#
_cell.length_a   1.000
_cell.length_b   1.000
_cell.length_c   1.000
_cell.angle_alpha   90.00
_cell.angle_beta   90.00
_cell.angle_gamma   90.00
#
_symmetry.space_group_name_H-M   'P 1'
#
loop_
_entity.id
_entity.type
_entity.pdbx_description
1 polymer ?
#
loop_
_entity_poly.entity_id
_entity_poly.type
_entity_poly.pdbx_seq_one_letter_code
_entity_poly.pdbx_strand_id
1 'polypeptide(L)'
;MKYRLLLLLAALIWGFAFVAQVIGMDSIGPYAFNGIRFLLGSLSLLPIIYYYPSGRNPKEASFSIWVAILMAGILLCGGATLQQVALQYTTASKTSFLTATYLLMVPVIGLFFGQVLRLNHIFGVILAMAGVYFISITETLDIGYGDFLVLLCAVCYAAHIILPVSYTHLRAHET
;
A
#
# COMPACT_ATOMS: atom_id res chain seq x y z
N MET A 1 -8.17 -20.06 11.61
CA MET A 1 -7.46 -19.30 12.65
C MET A 1 -6.11 -18.77 12.17
N LYS A 2 -5.22 -19.57 11.54
CA LYS A 2 -3.88 -19.14 11.08
C LYS A 2 -3.89 -17.84 10.26
N TYR A 3 -4.74 -17.70 9.26
CA TYR A 3 -4.77 -16.52 8.38
C TYR A 3 -5.20 -15.23 9.11
N ARG A 4 -6.11 -15.32 10.09
CA ARG A 4 -6.51 -14.17 10.91
C ARG A 4 -5.37 -13.70 11.80
N LEU A 5 -4.58 -14.62 12.34
CA LEU A 5 -3.41 -14.31 13.16
C LEU A 5 -2.31 -13.63 12.33
N LEU A 6 -2.08 -14.11 11.10
CA LEU A 6 -1.13 -13.51 10.16
C LEU A 6 -1.55 -12.08 9.77
N LEU A 7 -2.84 -11.84 9.54
CA LEU A 7 -3.36 -10.49 9.25
C LEU A 7 -3.17 -9.55 10.45
N LEU A 8 -3.42 -10.03 11.67
CA LEU A 8 -3.19 -9.25 12.89
C LEU A 8 -1.70 -8.90 13.06
N LEU A 9 -0.83 -9.89 12.84
CA LEU A 9 0.62 -9.70 12.88
C LEU A 9 1.07 -8.66 11.84
N ALA A 10 0.58 -8.77 10.61
CA ALA A 10 0.86 -7.79 9.57
C ALA A 10 0.41 -6.36 9.95
N ALA A 11 -0.77 -6.23 10.54
CA ALA A 11 -1.28 -4.95 11.01
C ALA A 11 -0.42 -4.36 12.13
N LEU A 12 0.05 -5.18 13.07
CA LEU A 12 0.97 -4.76 14.13
C LEU A 12 2.32 -4.30 13.55
N ILE A 13 2.90 -5.07 12.64
CA ILE A 13 4.17 -4.71 11.98
C ILE A 13 4.03 -3.38 11.23
N TRP A 14 2.92 -3.17 10.52
CA TRP A 14 2.68 -1.91 9.80
C TRP A 14 2.47 -0.73 10.75
N GLY A 15 1.78 -0.93 11.89
CA GLY A 15 1.64 0.12 12.92
C GLY A 15 2.99 0.55 13.47
N PHE A 16 3.86 -0.38 13.83
CA PHE A 16 5.23 -0.08 14.27
C PHE A 16 6.10 0.53 13.17
N ALA A 17 5.84 0.20 11.91
CA ALA A 17 6.60 0.75 10.79
C ALA A 17 6.46 2.28 10.69
N PHE A 18 5.31 2.88 11.04
CA PHE A 18 5.16 4.34 11.06
C PHE A 18 6.08 5.01 12.08
N VAL A 19 6.20 4.41 13.27
CA VAL A 19 7.11 4.92 14.31
C VAL A 19 8.55 4.83 13.84
N ALA A 20 8.95 3.68 13.27
CA ALA A 20 10.29 3.48 12.72
C ALA A 20 10.58 4.45 11.56
N GLN A 21 9.59 4.78 10.73
CA GLN A 21 9.73 5.74 9.64
C GLN A 21 10.03 7.16 10.17
N VAL A 22 9.33 7.60 11.22
CA VAL A 22 9.58 8.91 11.81
C VAL A 22 10.97 8.97 12.42
N ILE A 23 11.32 8.02 13.31
CA ILE A 23 12.62 8.01 14.01
C ILE A 23 13.79 7.85 13.02
N GLY A 24 13.68 6.94 12.06
CA GLY A 24 14.73 6.66 11.10
C GLY A 24 14.99 7.82 10.14
N MET A 25 13.95 8.57 9.80
CA MET A 25 14.02 9.71 8.90
C MET A 25 14.79 10.90 9.50
N ASP A 26 14.76 11.06 10.82
CA ASP A 26 15.48 12.14 11.50
C ASP A 26 17.01 12.06 11.29
N SER A 27 17.53 10.86 11.06
CA SER A 27 18.97 10.62 10.93
C SER A 27 19.48 10.65 9.48
N ILE A 28 18.69 10.10 8.52
CA ILE A 28 19.19 9.86 7.16
C ILE A 28 18.32 10.50 6.06
N GLY A 29 17.25 11.20 6.45
CA GLY A 29 16.30 11.80 5.53
C GLY A 29 15.35 10.80 4.82
N PRO A 30 14.27 11.30 4.19
CA PRO A 30 13.17 10.47 3.70
C PRO A 30 13.56 9.56 2.54
N TYR A 31 14.36 10.04 1.61
CA TYR A 31 14.73 9.27 0.41
C TYR A 31 15.71 8.15 0.72
N ALA A 32 16.74 8.42 1.53
CA ALA A 32 17.71 7.41 1.92
C ALA A 32 17.07 6.34 2.79
N PHE A 33 16.23 6.73 3.75
CA PHE A 33 15.47 5.79 4.57
C PHE A 33 14.61 4.87 3.70
N ASN A 34 13.86 5.45 2.77
CA ASN A 34 12.97 4.68 1.89
C ASN A 34 13.76 3.72 0.97
N GLY A 35 14.89 4.18 0.41
CA GLY A 35 15.78 3.35 -0.41
C GLY A 35 16.34 2.15 0.36
N ILE A 36 16.87 2.39 1.56
CA ILE A 36 17.40 1.33 2.43
C ILE A 36 16.29 0.34 2.81
N ARG A 37 15.10 0.82 3.18
CA ARG A 37 13.95 -0.01 3.53
C ARG A 37 13.55 -0.94 2.39
N PHE A 38 13.45 -0.45 1.15
CA PHE A 38 13.10 -1.26 0.00
C PHE A 38 14.22 -2.24 -0.37
N LEU A 39 15.48 -1.82 -0.25
CA LEU A 39 16.63 -2.70 -0.48
C LEU A 39 16.63 -3.87 0.51
N LEU A 40 16.53 -3.59 1.80
CA LEU A 40 16.47 -4.63 2.83
C LEU A 40 15.25 -5.52 2.67
N GLY A 41 14.08 -4.94 2.33
CA GLY A 41 12.86 -5.69 2.05
C GLY A 41 13.03 -6.64 0.86
N SER A 42 13.62 -6.19 -0.24
CA SER A 42 13.87 -7.04 -1.41
C SER A 42 14.88 -8.15 -1.11
N LEU A 43 15.96 -7.85 -0.40
CA LEU A 43 16.97 -8.84 0.01
C LEU A 43 16.36 -9.90 0.94
N SER A 44 15.46 -9.51 1.85
CA SER A 44 14.78 -10.44 2.76
C SER A 44 13.84 -11.42 2.06
N LEU A 45 13.38 -11.10 0.85
CA LEU A 45 12.55 -11.98 0.05
C LEU A 45 13.35 -13.03 -0.73
N LEU A 46 14.63 -12.81 -0.99
CA LEU A 46 15.47 -13.74 -1.76
C LEU A 46 15.51 -15.16 -1.18
N PRO A 47 15.71 -15.37 0.13
CA PRO A 47 15.66 -16.70 0.72
C PRO A 47 14.29 -17.37 0.53
N ILE A 48 13.19 -16.60 0.67
CA ILE A 48 11.84 -17.14 0.51
C ILE A 48 11.62 -17.61 -0.93
N ILE A 49 12.04 -16.83 -1.91
CA ILE A 49 11.96 -17.19 -3.34
C ILE A 49 12.81 -18.43 -3.63
N TYR A 50 13.98 -18.53 -3.02
CA TYR A 50 14.89 -19.65 -3.22
C TYR A 50 14.32 -20.96 -2.64
N TYR A 51 13.78 -20.95 -1.41
CA TYR A 51 13.24 -22.14 -0.73
C TYR A 51 11.85 -22.53 -1.19
N TYR A 52 11.05 -21.56 -1.70
CA TYR A 52 9.69 -21.79 -2.18
C TYR A 52 9.55 -21.33 -3.64
N PRO A 53 10.24 -22.00 -4.58
CA PRO A 53 10.15 -21.61 -5.98
C PRO A 53 8.72 -21.73 -6.46
N SER A 54 8.20 -20.66 -7.04
CA SER A 54 6.94 -20.72 -7.75
C SER A 54 7.11 -21.73 -8.90
N GLY A 55 6.23 -22.73 -9.00
CA GLY A 55 6.29 -23.74 -10.07
C GLY A 55 6.05 -23.19 -11.49
N ARG A 56 5.95 -21.86 -11.63
CA ARG A 56 5.82 -21.16 -12.90
C ARG A 56 7.19 -20.82 -13.47
N ASN A 57 7.42 -21.22 -14.70
CA ASN A 57 8.64 -20.88 -15.42
C ASN A 57 8.63 -19.37 -15.75
N PRO A 58 9.60 -18.56 -15.25
CA PRO A 58 9.66 -17.14 -15.58
C PRO A 58 9.78 -16.83 -17.07
N LYS A 59 10.30 -17.79 -17.87
CA LYS A 59 10.44 -17.67 -19.33
C LYS A 59 9.10 -17.70 -20.07
N GLU A 60 8.05 -18.20 -19.41
CA GLU A 60 6.68 -18.23 -19.96
C GLU A 60 5.89 -16.96 -19.63
N ALA A 61 6.48 -16.05 -18.86
CA ALA A 61 5.84 -14.79 -18.53
C ALA A 61 5.76 -13.91 -19.78
N SER A 62 4.54 -13.55 -20.18
CA SER A 62 4.30 -12.61 -21.27
C SER A 62 4.93 -11.24 -20.96
N PHE A 63 5.36 -10.51 -22.00
CA PHE A 63 5.88 -9.14 -21.90
C PHE A 63 4.95 -8.23 -21.07
N SER A 64 3.65 -8.41 -21.21
CA SER A 64 2.67 -7.60 -20.46
C SER A 64 2.68 -7.87 -18.95
N ILE A 65 3.09 -9.07 -18.49
CA ILE A 65 3.31 -9.34 -17.07
C ILE A 65 4.45 -8.51 -16.51
N TRP A 66 5.56 -8.42 -17.25
CA TRP A 66 6.70 -7.62 -16.82
C TRP A 66 6.37 -6.13 -16.75
N VAL A 67 5.59 -5.64 -17.71
CA VAL A 67 5.07 -4.25 -17.67
C VAL A 67 4.17 -4.04 -16.45
N ALA A 68 3.25 -4.96 -16.15
CA ALA A 68 2.38 -4.86 -14.98
C ALA A 68 3.17 -4.87 -13.66
N ILE A 69 4.19 -5.72 -13.53
CA ILE A 69 5.08 -5.77 -12.36
C ILE A 69 5.85 -4.45 -12.22
N LEU A 70 6.41 -3.94 -13.32
CA LEU A 70 7.15 -2.68 -13.32
C LEU A 70 6.25 -1.51 -12.90
N MET A 71 5.07 -1.40 -13.50
CA MET A 71 4.11 -0.34 -13.17
C MET A 71 3.65 -0.43 -11.70
N ALA A 72 3.36 -1.64 -11.22
CA ALA A 72 3.03 -1.84 -9.82
C ALA A 72 4.19 -1.43 -8.89
N GLY A 73 5.42 -1.77 -9.25
CA GLY A 73 6.62 -1.35 -8.51
C GLY A 73 6.81 0.18 -8.48
N ILE A 74 6.61 0.85 -9.61
CA ILE A 74 6.69 2.31 -9.71
C ILE A 74 5.62 2.97 -8.84
N LEU A 75 4.39 2.50 -8.89
CA LEU A 75 3.28 3.02 -8.08
C LEU A 75 3.54 2.81 -6.58
N LEU A 76 4.04 1.64 -6.19
CA LEU A 76 4.40 1.35 -4.80
C LEU A 76 5.53 2.25 -4.32
N CYS A 77 6.60 2.37 -5.10
CA CYS A 77 7.75 3.20 -4.77
C CYS A 77 7.37 4.70 -4.70
N GLY A 78 6.59 5.17 -5.68
CA GLY A 78 6.09 6.54 -5.71
C GLY A 78 5.20 6.85 -4.51
N GLY A 79 4.21 5.99 -4.22
CA GLY A 79 3.34 6.14 -3.07
C GLY A 79 4.11 6.15 -1.75
N ALA A 80 5.04 5.20 -1.56
CA ALA A 80 5.85 5.14 -0.34
C ALA A 80 6.79 6.34 -0.19
N THR A 81 7.31 6.88 -1.30
CA THR A 81 8.15 8.08 -1.27
C THR A 81 7.33 9.32 -0.93
N LEU A 82 6.15 9.48 -1.52
CA LEU A 82 5.22 10.55 -1.19
C LEU A 82 4.83 10.52 0.30
N GLN A 83 4.52 9.33 0.82
CA GLN A 83 4.21 9.14 2.25
C GLN A 83 5.39 9.50 3.14
N GLN A 84 6.59 9.07 2.78
CA GLN A 84 7.79 9.32 3.57
C GLN A 84 8.16 10.81 3.60
N VAL A 85 8.03 11.50 2.47
CA VAL A 85 8.23 12.96 2.40
C VAL A 85 7.14 13.70 3.17
N ALA A 86 5.89 13.25 3.08
CA ALA A 86 4.76 13.85 3.77
C ALA A 86 4.96 13.87 5.30
N LEU A 87 5.58 12.83 5.87
CA LEU A 87 5.87 12.74 7.31
C LEU A 87 6.78 13.87 7.83
N GLN A 88 7.45 14.62 6.95
CA GLN A 88 8.20 15.81 7.33
C GLN A 88 7.29 17.05 7.56
N TYR A 89 6.06 17.01 7.06
CA TYR A 89 5.13 18.15 7.04
C TYR A 89 3.83 17.87 7.80
N THR A 90 3.59 16.63 8.21
CA THR A 90 2.38 16.22 8.93
C THR A 90 2.72 15.12 9.94
N THR A 91 1.77 14.79 10.83
CA THR A 91 1.98 13.79 11.88
C THR A 91 1.82 12.36 11.35
N ALA A 92 2.42 11.38 12.06
CA ALA A 92 2.25 9.96 11.73
C ALA A 92 0.78 9.53 11.85
N SER A 93 0.05 10.08 12.83
CA SER A 93 -1.38 9.84 13.04
C SER A 93 -2.20 10.27 11.83
N LYS A 94 -2.01 11.51 11.39
CA LYS A 94 -2.70 12.10 10.25
C LYS A 94 -2.31 11.41 8.93
N THR A 95 -1.02 11.08 8.77
CA THR A 95 -0.52 10.31 7.63
C THR A 95 -1.19 8.94 7.55
N SER A 96 -1.31 8.22 8.67
CA SER A 96 -1.95 6.89 8.68
C SER A 96 -3.43 6.97 8.32
N PHE A 97 -4.16 7.98 8.84
CA PHE A 97 -5.56 8.22 8.52
C PHE A 97 -5.77 8.52 7.04
N LEU A 98 -5.03 9.50 6.51
CA LEU A 98 -5.17 9.89 5.12
C LEU A 98 -4.70 8.79 4.16
N THR A 99 -3.64 8.03 4.50
CA THR A 99 -3.24 6.86 3.72
C THR A 99 -4.37 5.84 3.66
N ALA A 100 -5.07 5.56 4.77
CA ALA A 100 -6.16 4.59 4.81
C ALA A 100 -7.32 4.93 3.86
N THR A 101 -7.39 6.15 3.32
CA THR A 101 -8.39 6.52 2.31
C THR A 101 -8.26 5.70 1.02
N TYR A 102 -7.09 5.07 0.75
CA TYR A 102 -6.97 4.13 -0.37
C TYR A 102 -7.94 2.96 -0.26
N LEU A 103 -8.36 2.57 0.95
CA LEU A 103 -9.38 1.53 1.17
C LEU A 103 -10.75 1.90 0.57
N LEU A 104 -11.08 3.20 0.51
CA LEU A 104 -12.26 3.71 -0.20
C LEU A 104 -12.02 3.78 -1.70
N MET A 105 -10.83 4.18 -2.11
CA MET A 105 -10.49 4.36 -3.52
C MET A 105 -10.45 3.03 -4.28
N VAL A 106 -9.91 1.96 -3.66
CA VAL A 106 -9.81 0.64 -4.29
C VAL A 106 -11.16 0.12 -4.80
N PRO A 107 -12.23 0.00 -4.00
CA PRO A 107 -13.51 -0.45 -4.50
C PRO A 107 -14.15 0.52 -5.51
N VAL A 108 -13.99 1.84 -5.33
CA VAL A 108 -14.52 2.84 -6.27
C VAL A 108 -13.85 2.70 -7.64
N ILE A 109 -12.51 2.64 -7.68
CA ILE A 109 -11.77 2.45 -8.92
C ILE A 109 -12.06 1.06 -9.50
N GLY A 110 -12.20 0.03 -8.64
CA GLY A 110 -12.54 -1.33 -9.04
C GLY A 110 -13.86 -1.45 -9.82
N LEU A 111 -14.84 -0.58 -9.54
CA LEU A 111 -16.09 -0.50 -10.32
C LEU A 111 -15.85 -0.19 -11.81
N PHE A 112 -14.89 0.68 -12.12
CA PHE A 112 -14.51 0.99 -13.51
C PHE A 112 -13.89 -0.20 -14.23
N PHE A 113 -13.37 -1.18 -13.48
CA PHE A 113 -12.81 -2.43 -13.99
C PHE A 113 -13.78 -3.62 -13.86
N GLY A 114 -15.08 -3.37 -13.67
CA GLY A 114 -16.12 -4.40 -13.64
C GLY A 114 -16.19 -5.21 -12.33
N GLN A 115 -15.53 -4.76 -11.26
CA GLN A 115 -15.63 -5.42 -9.97
C GLN A 115 -16.97 -5.13 -9.31
N VAL A 116 -17.57 -6.16 -8.69
CA VAL A 116 -18.86 -6.03 -8.01
C VAL A 116 -18.64 -5.68 -6.54
N LEU A 117 -19.17 -4.53 -6.13
CA LEU A 117 -19.18 -4.13 -4.72
C LEU A 117 -20.25 -4.93 -3.95
N ARG A 118 -19.80 -5.65 -2.93
CA ARG A 118 -20.69 -6.28 -1.95
C ARG A 118 -20.90 -5.35 -0.77
N LEU A 119 -22.12 -5.28 -0.25
CA LEU A 119 -22.46 -4.46 0.93
C LEU A 119 -21.51 -4.68 2.12
N ASN A 120 -21.09 -5.92 2.34
CA ASN A 120 -20.15 -6.25 3.42
C ASN A 120 -18.79 -5.53 3.27
N HIS A 121 -18.31 -5.31 2.04
CA HIS A 121 -17.08 -4.56 1.80
C HIS A 121 -17.27 -3.08 2.16
N ILE A 122 -18.41 -2.50 1.79
CA ILE A 122 -18.75 -1.10 2.11
C ILE A 122 -18.80 -0.89 3.62
N PHE A 123 -19.52 -1.76 4.34
CA PHE A 123 -19.58 -1.70 5.81
C PHE A 123 -18.19 -1.85 6.45
N GLY A 124 -17.36 -2.78 5.98
CA GLY A 124 -16.00 -2.95 6.47
C GLY A 124 -15.13 -1.70 6.28
N VAL A 125 -15.22 -1.06 5.11
CA VAL A 125 -14.49 0.18 4.81
C VAL A 125 -14.97 1.33 5.68
N ILE A 126 -16.28 1.52 5.83
CA ILE A 126 -16.85 2.58 6.69
C ILE A 126 -16.39 2.38 8.13
N LEU A 127 -16.45 1.15 8.65
CA LEU A 127 -16.03 0.83 10.01
C LEU A 127 -14.52 1.07 10.20
N ALA A 128 -13.69 0.68 9.23
CA ALA A 128 -12.25 0.93 9.27
C ALA A 128 -11.95 2.43 9.26
N MET A 129 -12.61 3.21 8.39
CA MET A 129 -12.44 4.66 8.34
C MET A 129 -12.89 5.35 9.63
N ALA A 130 -14.01 4.92 10.20
CA ALA A 130 -14.46 5.43 11.50
C ALA A 130 -13.44 5.12 12.60
N GLY A 131 -12.89 3.91 12.65
CA GLY A 131 -11.86 3.53 13.61
C GLY A 131 -10.60 4.41 13.50
N VAL A 132 -10.08 4.60 12.27
CA VAL A 132 -8.91 5.45 12.04
C VAL A 132 -9.23 6.92 12.36
N TYR A 133 -10.43 7.40 12.04
CA TYR A 133 -10.88 8.75 12.39
C TYR A 133 -10.84 8.99 13.92
N PHE A 134 -11.38 8.06 14.72
CA PHE A 134 -11.36 8.20 16.17
C PHE A 134 -9.95 8.21 16.77
N ILE A 135 -8.99 7.52 16.15
CA ILE A 135 -7.59 7.56 16.55
C ILE A 135 -6.96 8.93 16.23
N SER A 136 -7.41 9.57 15.15
CA SER A 136 -6.83 10.82 14.61
C SER A 136 -7.56 12.09 15.10
N ILE A 137 -8.65 11.98 15.87
CA ILE A 137 -9.54 13.10 16.24
C ILE A 137 -8.86 14.17 17.11
N THR A 138 -7.70 13.84 17.69
CA THR A 138 -6.91 14.79 18.51
C THR A 138 -6.11 15.77 17.63
N GLU A 139 -6.05 15.53 16.34
CA GLU A 139 -5.30 16.34 15.38
C GLU A 139 -6.18 17.46 14.80
N THR A 140 -5.58 18.59 14.47
CA THR A 140 -6.27 19.66 13.74
C THR A 140 -6.60 19.18 12.33
N LEU A 141 -7.82 19.49 11.85
CA LEU A 141 -8.27 19.12 10.51
C LEU A 141 -7.78 20.07 9.40
N ASP A 142 -6.82 20.93 9.71
CA ASP A 142 -6.21 21.80 8.70
C ASP A 142 -5.45 20.98 7.67
N ILE A 143 -5.84 21.10 6.40
CA ILE A 143 -5.20 20.38 5.30
C ILE A 143 -3.97 21.16 4.86
N GLY A 144 -2.80 20.63 5.18
CA GLY A 144 -1.51 21.17 4.78
C GLY A 144 -0.88 20.47 3.57
N TYR A 145 0.29 20.95 3.18
CA TYR A 145 1.08 20.37 2.08
C TYR A 145 1.36 18.87 2.28
N GLY A 146 1.72 18.47 3.51
CA GLY A 146 1.95 17.06 3.85
C GLY A 146 0.72 16.19 3.60
N ASP A 147 -0.46 16.67 3.96
CA ASP A 147 -1.71 15.94 3.78
C ASP A 147 -2.05 15.72 2.30
N PHE A 148 -1.77 16.72 1.47
CA PHE A 148 -1.92 16.60 0.01
C PHE A 148 -0.99 15.50 -0.55
N LEU A 149 0.25 15.44 -0.10
CA LEU A 149 1.19 14.38 -0.50
C LEU A 149 0.69 12.99 -0.08
N VAL A 150 0.09 12.88 1.12
CA VAL A 150 -0.49 11.60 1.58
C VAL A 150 -1.71 11.20 0.75
N LEU A 151 -2.54 12.13 0.34
CA LEU A 151 -3.67 11.82 -0.55
C LEU A 151 -3.20 11.32 -1.93
N LEU A 152 -2.15 11.92 -2.49
CA LEU A 152 -1.51 11.41 -3.70
C LEU A 152 -0.90 10.01 -3.49
N CYS A 153 -0.27 9.77 -2.34
CA CYS A 153 0.18 8.44 -1.94
C CYS A 153 -0.98 7.44 -1.92
N ALA A 154 -2.13 7.80 -1.35
CA ALA A 154 -3.31 6.92 -1.30
C ALA A 154 -3.82 6.55 -2.70
N VAL A 155 -3.79 7.48 -3.66
CA VAL A 155 -4.10 7.20 -5.08
C VAL A 155 -3.10 6.20 -5.67
N CYS A 156 -1.80 6.40 -5.44
CA CYS A 156 -0.76 5.47 -5.91
C CYS A 156 -0.95 4.07 -5.33
N TYR A 157 -1.28 3.94 -4.05
CA TYR A 157 -1.53 2.65 -3.41
C TYR A 157 -2.80 1.98 -3.93
N ALA A 158 -3.87 2.74 -4.14
CA ALA A 158 -5.09 2.21 -4.74
C ALA A 158 -4.83 1.67 -6.16
N ALA A 159 -4.12 2.44 -6.99
CA ALA A 159 -3.73 2.02 -8.33
C ALA A 159 -2.80 0.80 -8.31
N HIS A 160 -1.81 0.76 -7.40
CA HIS A 160 -0.92 -0.37 -7.20
C HIS A 160 -1.67 -1.68 -6.89
N ILE A 161 -2.73 -1.62 -6.07
CA ILE A 161 -3.53 -2.79 -5.70
C ILE A 161 -4.41 -3.25 -6.88
N ILE A 162 -5.01 -2.32 -7.61
CA ILE A 162 -5.97 -2.65 -8.67
C ILE A 162 -5.28 -3.20 -9.92
N LEU A 163 -4.12 -2.66 -10.28
CA LEU A 163 -3.42 -2.99 -11.52
C LEU A 163 -3.14 -4.50 -11.68
N PRO A 164 -2.59 -5.24 -10.69
CA PRO A 164 -2.40 -6.67 -10.80
C PRO A 164 -3.72 -7.45 -10.87
N VAL A 165 -4.75 -7.00 -10.14
CA VAL A 165 -6.07 -7.65 -10.11
C VAL A 165 -6.74 -7.54 -11.48
N SER A 166 -6.76 -6.37 -12.08
CA SER A 166 -7.33 -6.15 -13.42
C SER A 166 -6.60 -6.98 -14.48
N TYR A 167 -5.27 -7.06 -14.38
CA TYR A 167 -4.47 -7.86 -15.29
C TYR A 167 -4.78 -9.36 -15.21
N THR A 168 -4.96 -9.90 -14.00
CA THR A 168 -5.30 -11.31 -13.81
C THR A 168 -6.72 -11.63 -14.30
N HIS A 169 -7.66 -10.72 -14.15
CA HIS A 169 -9.03 -10.87 -14.66
C HIS A 169 -9.10 -10.87 -16.19
N LEU A 170 -8.42 -9.94 -16.85
CA LEU A 170 -8.40 -9.88 -18.31
C LEU A 170 -7.84 -11.18 -18.92
N ARG A 171 -6.81 -11.75 -18.32
CA ARG A 171 -6.20 -12.99 -18.79
C ARG A 171 -7.04 -14.24 -18.53
N ALA A 172 -7.89 -14.25 -17.49
CA ALA A 172 -8.81 -15.35 -17.22
C ALA A 172 -9.94 -15.45 -18.27
N HIS A 173 -10.18 -14.40 -19.04
CA HIS A 173 -11.14 -14.38 -20.15
C HIS A 173 -10.52 -14.76 -21.51
N GLU A 174 -9.18 -14.83 -21.60
CA GLU A 174 -8.47 -15.21 -22.84
C GLU A 174 -8.12 -16.71 -22.91
N THR A 175 -8.34 -17.46 -21.84
CA THR A 175 -8.15 -18.92 -21.75
C THR A 175 -9.47 -19.64 -21.58
#